data_ec76da06469de33122cf473d049c9045
#
_entry.id   ec76da06469de33122cf473d049c9045
#
_cell.length_a   1.000
_cell.length_b   1.000
_cell.length_c   1.000
_cell.angle_alpha   90.00
_cell.angle_beta   90.00
_cell.angle_gamma   90.00
#
_symmetry.space_group_name_H-M   'P 1'
#
loop_
_entity.id
_entity.type
_entity.pdbx_description
1 polymer ?
#
loop_
_entity_poly.entity_id
_entity_poly.type
_entity_poly.pdbx_seq_one_letter_code
_entity_poly.pdbx_strand_id
1 'polypeptide(L)'
;MVASCDVVFGPRVEMVFAHNKTKLYLLQAGEFEFVKEIRLNEKGKLNAPGGTQQNWESYHKELVDSFFAEGYRLRYSGGMVPDLHQILLKGGGLFSYPATSDRPDGKLRKLFEVFPFAFVFKKAGGEAIDGKNEIMELECGHIHDTSPCFFGSKYEIKRVQEVYARQR
;
A
#
# COMPACT_ATOMS: atom_id res chain seq x y z
N MET A 1 -9.72 1.25 14.22
CA MET A 1 -10.50 1.62 12.99
C MET A 1 -11.60 0.59 12.79
N VAL A 2 -12.80 1.02 12.42
CA VAL A 2 -13.98 0.12 12.23
C VAL A 2 -14.16 -0.21 10.75
N ALA A 3 -14.00 0.76 9.88
CA ALA A 3 -14.12 0.61 8.44
C ALA A 3 -13.22 1.61 7.71
N SER A 4 -12.93 1.33 6.45
CA SER A 4 -12.18 2.23 5.55
C SER A 4 -12.64 2.01 4.12
N CYS A 5 -12.51 3.04 3.29
CA CYS A 5 -12.77 2.93 1.86
C CYS A 5 -11.85 3.84 1.04
N ASP A 6 -11.67 3.48 -0.21
CA ASP A 6 -11.16 4.35 -1.26
C ASP A 6 -12.12 4.37 -2.44
N VAL A 7 -12.16 5.50 -3.14
CA VAL A 7 -12.96 5.66 -4.36
C VAL A 7 -12.07 6.20 -5.46
N VAL A 8 -12.07 5.51 -6.60
CA VAL A 8 -11.33 5.91 -7.80
C VAL A 8 -12.33 6.38 -8.87
N PHE A 9 -12.16 7.63 -9.29
CA PHE A 9 -12.94 8.23 -10.34
C PHE A 9 -12.21 8.13 -11.69
N GLY A 10 -12.86 7.54 -12.68
CA GLY A 10 -12.33 7.34 -14.02
C GLY A 10 -13.48 7.07 -15.00
N PRO A 11 -13.24 6.34 -16.09
CA PRO A 11 -14.32 5.86 -16.97
C PRO A 11 -15.37 5.03 -16.23
N ARG A 12 -14.98 4.44 -15.12
CA ARG A 12 -15.86 3.84 -14.09
C ARG A 12 -15.53 4.49 -12.76
N VAL A 13 -16.52 4.55 -11.87
CA VAL A 13 -16.30 4.91 -10.48
C VAL A 13 -16.30 3.63 -9.66
N GLU A 14 -15.16 3.29 -9.09
CA GLU A 14 -14.96 2.07 -8.29
C GLU A 14 -14.70 2.44 -6.84
N MET A 15 -15.34 1.73 -5.92
CA MET A 15 -15.12 1.85 -4.48
C MET A 15 -14.61 0.53 -3.92
N VAL A 16 -13.50 0.58 -3.23
CA VAL A 16 -13.06 -0.50 -2.33
C VAL A 16 -13.47 -0.14 -0.92
N PHE A 17 -14.24 -1.00 -0.30
CA PHE A 17 -14.74 -0.83 1.07
C PHE A 17 -14.31 -2.02 1.93
N ALA A 18 -13.69 -1.72 3.07
CA ALA A 18 -13.23 -2.69 4.06
C ALA A 18 -13.93 -2.47 5.40
N HIS A 19 -14.48 -3.55 5.95
CA HIS A 19 -15.00 -3.68 7.30
C HIS A 19 -14.57 -5.04 7.87
N ASN A 20 -15.39 -6.07 7.81
CA ASN A 20 -14.98 -7.44 8.14
C ASN A 20 -14.13 -8.07 7.01
N LYS A 21 -14.42 -7.70 5.78
CA LYS A 21 -13.75 -8.11 4.55
C LYS A 21 -13.59 -6.91 3.64
N THR A 22 -12.66 -7.01 2.70
CA THR A 22 -12.49 -6.00 1.65
C THR A 22 -13.33 -6.38 0.44
N LYS A 23 -14.12 -5.43 -0.07
CA LYS A 23 -15.08 -5.63 -1.16
C LYS A 23 -14.93 -4.53 -2.20
N LEU A 24 -15.12 -4.90 -3.46
CA LEU A 24 -15.21 -3.98 -4.60
C LEU A 24 -16.67 -3.69 -4.94
N TYR A 25 -16.96 -2.43 -5.16
CA TYR A 25 -18.24 -1.92 -5.65
C TYR A 25 -18.04 -1.05 -6.89
N LEU A 26 -19.01 -1.05 -7.77
CA LEU A 26 -19.04 -0.21 -8.96
C LEU A 26 -20.26 0.72 -8.90
N LEU A 27 -20.06 2.01 -9.17
CA LEU A 27 -21.16 2.95 -9.26
C LEU A 27 -21.92 2.74 -10.57
N GLN A 28 -23.21 2.37 -10.48
CA GLN A 28 -24.13 2.18 -11.60
C GLN A 28 -25.47 2.83 -11.27
N ALA A 29 -26.01 3.60 -12.20
CA ALA A 29 -27.30 4.28 -12.05
C ALA A 29 -27.48 5.08 -10.74
N GLY A 30 -26.38 5.60 -10.18
CA GLY A 30 -26.37 6.39 -8.94
C GLY A 30 -26.19 5.59 -7.64
N GLU A 31 -26.08 4.26 -7.72
CA GLU A 31 -25.87 3.37 -6.57
C GLU A 31 -24.60 2.54 -6.70
N PHE A 32 -23.98 2.21 -5.57
CA PHE A 32 -22.82 1.32 -5.52
C PHE A 32 -23.26 -0.15 -5.46
N GLU A 33 -23.05 -0.86 -6.55
CA GLU A 33 -23.35 -2.29 -6.67
C GLU A 33 -22.15 -3.15 -6.29
N PHE A 34 -22.36 -4.19 -5.48
CA PHE A 34 -21.33 -5.16 -5.11
C PHE A 34 -20.84 -5.94 -6.33
N VAL A 35 -19.54 -6.00 -6.51
CA VAL A 35 -18.89 -6.75 -7.61
C VAL A 35 -18.26 -8.05 -7.10
N LYS A 36 -17.37 -7.93 -6.13
CA LYS A 36 -16.64 -9.10 -5.59
C LYS A 36 -15.98 -8.81 -4.25
N GLU A 37 -15.65 -9.87 -3.50
CA GLU A 37 -14.68 -9.83 -2.41
C GLU A 37 -13.26 -9.74 -2.98
N ILE A 38 -12.43 -8.91 -2.38
CA ILE A 38 -11.00 -8.78 -2.72
C ILE A 38 -10.20 -9.60 -1.71
N ARG A 39 -9.35 -10.47 -2.23
CA ARG A 39 -8.34 -11.19 -1.46
C ARG A 39 -7.00 -11.12 -2.18
N LEU A 40 -5.96 -10.78 -1.44
CA LEU A 40 -4.60 -10.79 -1.94
C LEU A 40 -4.04 -12.21 -1.94
N ASN A 41 -3.30 -12.54 -3.00
CA ASN A 41 -2.50 -13.75 -3.04
C ASN A 41 -1.32 -13.62 -2.06
N GLU A 42 -0.73 -14.73 -1.68
CA GLU A 42 0.48 -14.77 -0.84
C GLU A 42 1.65 -13.99 -1.50
N LYS A 43 1.81 -14.12 -2.82
CA LYS A 43 2.78 -13.40 -3.64
C LYS A 43 2.06 -12.69 -4.79
N GLY A 44 2.38 -11.41 -4.98
CA GLY A 44 1.86 -10.60 -6.08
C GLY A 44 2.78 -10.53 -7.29
N LYS A 45 2.47 -9.58 -8.20
CA LYS A 45 3.22 -9.38 -9.47
C LYS A 45 3.43 -7.92 -9.81
N LEU A 46 2.97 -7.00 -8.95
CA LEU A 46 3.07 -5.56 -9.17
C LEU A 46 4.03 -4.94 -8.16
N ASN A 47 4.78 -3.94 -8.61
CA ASN A 47 5.59 -3.10 -7.74
C ASN A 47 5.31 -1.63 -8.06
N ALA A 48 4.88 -0.89 -7.05
CA ALA A 48 4.52 0.52 -7.12
C ALA A 48 5.43 1.33 -6.16
N PRO A 49 6.70 1.57 -6.53
CA PRO A 49 7.62 2.32 -5.70
C PRO A 49 7.37 3.82 -5.84
N GLY A 50 7.20 4.50 -4.70
CA GLY A 50 7.00 5.94 -4.61
C GLY A 50 8.18 6.68 -4.00
N GLY A 51 8.11 8.01 -4.04
CA GLY A 51 9.16 8.89 -3.54
C GLY A 51 10.22 9.24 -4.60
N THR A 52 11.08 10.19 -4.25
CA THR A 52 12.18 10.64 -5.11
C THR A 52 13.33 9.64 -5.05
N GLN A 53 13.56 8.89 -6.11
CA GLN A 53 14.53 7.79 -6.16
C GLN A 53 15.97 8.21 -5.80
N GLN A 54 16.36 9.45 -6.11
CA GLN A 54 17.66 10.00 -5.76
C GLN A 54 17.89 10.02 -4.24
N ASN A 55 16.80 10.17 -3.47
CA ASN A 55 16.83 10.30 -2.02
C ASN A 55 16.59 8.97 -1.29
N TRP A 56 16.43 7.87 -2.04
CA TRP A 56 16.27 6.53 -1.45
C TRP A 56 17.59 6.04 -0.86
N GLU A 57 17.51 5.34 0.25
CA GLU A 57 18.60 4.55 0.77
C GLU A 57 18.97 3.41 -0.20
N SER A 58 20.25 3.06 -0.27
CA SER A 58 20.77 2.05 -1.21
C SER A 58 20.05 0.70 -1.08
N TYR A 59 19.83 0.26 0.15
CA TYR A 59 19.14 -1.01 0.43
C TYR A 59 17.69 -1.03 -0.08
N HIS A 60 16.98 0.13 -0.06
CA HIS A 60 15.65 0.21 -0.63
C HIS A 60 15.69 0.12 -2.15
N LYS A 61 16.63 0.77 -2.79
CA LYS A 61 16.83 0.69 -4.23
C LYS A 61 17.13 -0.74 -4.66
N GLU A 62 18.05 -1.43 -3.98
CA GLU A 62 18.38 -2.83 -4.23
C GLU A 62 17.17 -3.75 -4.07
N LEU A 63 16.32 -3.51 -3.06
CA LEU A 63 15.07 -4.24 -2.86
C LEU A 63 14.12 -4.06 -4.03
N VAL A 64 13.90 -2.82 -4.48
CA VAL A 64 13.04 -2.50 -5.63
C VAL A 64 13.56 -3.15 -6.91
N ASP A 65 14.86 -3.04 -7.19
CA ASP A 65 15.51 -3.64 -8.34
C ASP A 65 15.38 -5.18 -8.32
N SER A 66 15.47 -5.80 -7.14
CA SER A 66 15.31 -7.24 -7.00
C SER A 66 13.90 -7.72 -7.39
N PHE A 67 12.85 -6.97 -7.07
CA PHE A 67 11.50 -7.30 -7.52
C PHE A 67 11.36 -7.18 -9.02
N PHE A 68 11.95 -6.16 -9.66
CA PHE A 68 11.93 -6.05 -11.12
C PHE A 68 12.73 -7.15 -11.79
N ALA A 69 13.87 -7.57 -11.23
CA ALA A 69 14.63 -8.72 -11.70
C ALA A 69 13.83 -10.03 -11.62
N GLU A 70 12.91 -10.16 -10.65
CA GLU A 70 11.98 -11.28 -10.53
C GLU A 70 10.75 -11.18 -11.46
N GLY A 71 10.66 -10.14 -12.32
CA GLY A 71 9.60 -9.97 -13.29
C GLY A 71 8.36 -9.24 -12.77
N TYR A 72 8.46 -8.52 -11.65
CA TYR A 72 7.38 -7.63 -11.20
C TYR A 72 7.17 -6.49 -12.18
N ARG A 73 5.93 -6.15 -12.43
CA ARG A 73 5.56 -5.05 -13.33
C ARG A 73 5.44 -3.74 -12.57
N LEU A 74 6.11 -2.70 -13.05
CA LEU A 74 5.99 -1.36 -12.53
C LEU A 74 4.54 -0.86 -12.60
N ARG A 75 4.10 -0.24 -11.52
CA ARG A 75 2.92 0.63 -11.45
C ARG A 75 3.33 1.93 -10.81
N TYR A 76 3.06 3.02 -11.52
CA TYR A 76 3.32 4.35 -11.02
C TYR A 76 2.39 5.35 -11.71
N SER A 77 1.30 5.70 -11.05
CA SER A 77 0.36 6.71 -11.54
C SER A 77 0.66 8.12 -11.03
N GLY A 78 1.59 8.23 -10.09
CA GLY A 78 1.87 9.47 -9.37
C GLY A 78 0.92 9.72 -8.18
N GLY A 79 -0.05 8.84 -7.97
CA GLY A 79 -1.00 8.90 -6.87
C GLY A 79 -1.06 7.60 -6.07
N MET A 80 -1.04 7.70 -4.74
CA MET A 80 -1.10 6.55 -3.85
C MET A 80 -2.37 5.71 -4.08
N VAL A 81 -3.52 6.36 -4.14
CA VAL A 81 -4.83 5.69 -4.20
C VAL A 81 -4.95 4.79 -5.44
N PRO A 82 -4.73 5.28 -6.68
CA PRO A 82 -4.89 4.44 -7.86
C PRO A 82 -3.85 3.31 -7.94
N ASP A 83 -2.64 3.50 -7.42
CA ASP A 83 -1.62 2.44 -7.41
C ASP A 83 -1.97 1.32 -6.43
N LEU A 84 -2.41 1.66 -5.21
CA LEU A 84 -2.90 0.70 -4.22
C LEU A 84 -4.17 -0.02 -4.68
N HIS A 85 -5.10 0.72 -5.28
CA HIS A 85 -6.31 0.17 -5.87
C HIS A 85 -5.98 -0.89 -6.94
N GLN A 86 -5.03 -0.62 -7.83
CA GLN A 86 -4.59 -1.62 -8.81
C GLN A 86 -3.97 -2.86 -8.18
N ILE A 87 -3.13 -2.71 -7.14
CA ILE A 87 -2.54 -3.85 -6.43
C ILE A 87 -3.64 -4.74 -5.84
N LEU A 88 -4.64 -4.13 -5.18
CA LEU A 88 -5.80 -4.84 -4.64
C LEU A 88 -6.57 -5.60 -5.72
N LEU A 89 -6.90 -4.95 -6.84
CA LEU A 89 -7.70 -5.56 -7.91
C LEU A 89 -6.96 -6.64 -8.68
N LYS A 90 -5.63 -6.56 -8.79
CA LYS A 90 -4.76 -7.53 -9.50
C LYS A 90 -4.25 -8.66 -8.61
N GLY A 91 -4.69 -8.71 -7.37
CA GLY A 91 -4.44 -9.81 -6.45
C GLY A 91 -3.09 -9.76 -5.75
N GLY A 92 -2.41 -8.61 -5.72
CA GLY A 92 -1.24 -8.41 -4.88
C GLY A 92 -0.02 -7.83 -5.57
N GLY A 93 0.95 -7.54 -4.76
CA GLY A 93 2.22 -6.88 -5.08
C GLY A 93 2.69 -6.05 -3.91
N LEU A 94 3.54 -5.08 -4.19
CA LEU A 94 4.09 -4.13 -3.23
C LEU A 94 3.80 -2.70 -3.68
N PHE A 95 3.28 -1.89 -2.79
CA PHE A 95 3.40 -0.44 -2.81
C PHE A 95 4.42 -0.05 -1.74
N SER A 96 5.38 0.79 -2.09
CA SER A 96 6.37 1.30 -1.15
C SER A 96 6.50 2.82 -1.23
N TYR A 97 6.47 3.46 -0.08
CA TYR A 97 6.83 4.87 0.06
C TYR A 97 7.77 4.99 1.27
N PRO A 98 9.09 4.79 1.05
CA PRO A 98 10.06 4.70 2.12
C PRO A 98 10.33 6.05 2.79
N ALA A 99 11.00 6.01 3.93
CA ALA A 99 11.78 7.14 4.38
C ALA A 99 12.85 7.48 3.34
N THR A 100 13.12 8.76 3.18
CA THR A 100 14.14 9.28 2.26
C THR A 100 15.04 10.24 3.00
N SER A 101 16.23 10.54 2.44
CA SER A 101 17.20 11.44 3.09
C SER A 101 16.64 12.83 3.38
N ASP A 102 15.69 13.32 2.57
CA ASP A 102 14.98 14.59 2.76
C ASP A 102 13.67 14.46 3.55
N ARG A 103 13.18 13.24 3.79
CA ARG A 103 11.95 12.93 4.53
C ARG A 103 12.12 11.68 5.39
N PRO A 104 12.94 11.76 6.46
CA PRO A 104 13.23 10.60 7.31
C PRO A 104 11.98 10.04 8.03
N ASP A 105 11.01 10.88 8.32
CA ASP A 105 9.74 10.48 8.94
C ASP A 105 8.65 10.08 7.93
N GLY A 106 9.05 9.89 6.65
CA GLY A 106 8.11 9.64 5.56
C GLY A 106 7.37 10.90 5.10
N LYS A 107 6.50 10.74 4.11
CA LYS A 107 5.74 11.85 3.51
C LYS A 107 4.23 11.70 3.66
N LEU A 108 3.74 10.48 3.65
CA LEU A 108 2.30 10.20 3.66
C LEU A 108 1.75 10.30 5.09
N ARG A 109 0.57 10.91 5.23
CA ARG A 109 -0.03 11.21 6.53
C ARG A 109 -0.69 9.98 7.13
N LYS A 110 -0.41 9.72 8.40
CA LYS A 110 -0.92 8.54 9.11
C LYS A 110 -2.44 8.45 9.05
N LEU A 111 -3.16 9.49 9.46
CA LEU A 111 -4.63 9.43 9.60
C LEU A 111 -5.39 9.39 8.27
N PHE A 112 -4.89 10.07 7.24
CA PHE A 112 -5.65 10.30 6.01
C PHE A 112 -5.26 9.37 4.88
N GLU A 113 -4.07 8.76 4.95
CA GLU A 113 -3.49 7.97 3.87
C GLU A 113 -3.04 6.59 4.36
N VAL A 114 -2.17 6.56 5.37
CA VAL A 114 -1.47 5.34 5.77
C VAL A 114 -2.38 4.36 6.51
N PHE A 115 -3.06 4.80 7.58
CA PHE A 115 -3.96 3.94 8.36
C PHE A 115 -5.17 3.43 7.57
N PRO A 116 -5.86 4.27 6.77
CA PRO A 116 -6.97 3.79 5.94
C PRO A 116 -6.58 2.64 5.03
N PHE A 117 -5.45 2.76 4.30
CA PHE A 117 -5.00 1.69 3.41
C PHE A 117 -4.42 0.49 4.16
N ALA A 118 -3.75 0.69 5.30
CA ALA A 118 -3.30 -0.42 6.14
C ALA A 118 -4.48 -1.32 6.54
N PHE A 119 -5.59 -0.71 6.94
CA PHE A 119 -6.80 -1.44 7.29
C PHE A 119 -7.38 -2.21 6.08
N VAL A 120 -7.47 -1.57 4.91
CA VAL A 120 -7.94 -2.20 3.67
C VAL A 120 -7.10 -3.41 3.30
N PHE A 121 -5.75 -3.27 3.30
CA PHE A 121 -4.82 -4.34 2.96
C PHE A 121 -4.89 -5.50 3.96
N LYS A 122 -4.93 -5.21 5.25
CA LYS A 122 -5.08 -6.22 6.30
C LYS A 122 -6.37 -7.04 6.14
N LYS A 123 -7.49 -6.37 5.84
CA LYS A 123 -8.79 -7.03 5.60
C LYS A 123 -8.85 -7.79 4.27
N ALA A 124 -7.97 -7.46 3.32
CA ALA A 124 -7.79 -8.21 2.08
C ALA A 124 -6.82 -9.41 2.22
N GLY A 125 -6.25 -9.64 3.42
CA GLY A 125 -5.30 -10.73 3.67
C GLY A 125 -3.84 -10.41 3.36
N GLY A 126 -3.53 -9.14 3.08
CA GLY A 126 -2.18 -8.59 3.00
C GLY A 126 -1.69 -8.03 4.33
N GLU A 127 -0.60 -7.28 4.26
CA GLU A 127 0.06 -6.65 5.41
C GLU A 127 0.46 -5.21 5.08
N ALA A 128 0.71 -4.42 6.14
CA ALA A 128 1.12 -3.03 6.05
C ALA A 128 2.09 -2.68 7.18
N ILE A 129 3.29 -2.19 6.83
CA ILE A 129 4.35 -1.86 7.78
C ILE A 129 4.97 -0.49 7.47
N ASP A 130 5.65 0.11 8.45
CA ASP A 130 6.47 1.31 8.28
C ASP A 130 7.92 1.00 7.83
N GLY A 131 8.23 -0.29 7.62
CA GLY A 131 9.55 -0.86 7.41
C GLY A 131 10.00 -1.76 8.55
N LYS A 132 9.44 -1.58 9.76
CA LYS A 132 9.75 -2.36 10.97
C LYS A 132 8.50 -2.83 11.70
N ASN A 133 7.58 -1.92 11.97
CA ASN A 133 6.40 -2.12 12.80
C ASN A 133 5.14 -2.23 11.94
N GLU A 134 4.15 -2.94 12.44
CA GLU A 134 2.83 -2.96 11.81
C GLU A 134 2.19 -1.55 11.90
N ILE A 135 1.70 -1.03 10.77
CA ILE A 135 1.17 0.34 10.70
C ILE A 135 -0.01 0.55 11.66
N MET A 136 -0.88 -0.46 11.82
CA MET A 136 -2.05 -0.35 12.69
C MET A 136 -1.71 -0.26 14.19
N GLU A 137 -0.45 -0.50 14.57
CA GLU A 137 0.07 -0.40 15.95
C GLU A 137 0.78 0.92 16.20
N LEU A 138 0.98 1.75 15.16
CA LEU A 138 1.64 3.04 15.31
C LEU A 138 0.75 4.04 16.02
N GLU A 139 1.36 4.83 16.91
CA GLU A 139 0.70 5.97 17.51
C GLU A 139 0.63 7.15 16.54
N CYS A 140 -0.41 7.98 16.71
CA CYS A 140 -0.61 9.22 15.99
C CYS A 140 -0.93 10.32 16.99
N GLY A 141 0.05 11.18 17.27
CA GLY A 141 -0.09 12.29 18.22
C GLY A 141 -0.67 13.56 17.59
N HIS A 142 -0.50 13.73 16.30
CA HIS A 142 -0.95 14.92 15.57
C HIS A 142 -1.53 14.57 14.20
N ILE A 143 -2.51 15.36 13.74
CA ILE A 143 -3.20 15.11 12.45
C ILE A 143 -2.31 15.16 11.22
N HIS A 144 -1.13 15.79 11.32
CA HIS A 144 -0.14 15.88 10.25
C HIS A 144 1.01 14.89 10.40
N ASP A 145 0.97 13.99 11.39
CA ASP A 145 1.99 12.96 11.54
C ASP A 145 2.09 12.11 10.27
N THR A 146 3.32 11.90 9.82
CA THR A 146 3.65 11.10 8.65
C THR A 146 4.30 9.78 9.03
N SER A 147 4.40 8.88 8.07
CA SER A 147 5.12 7.62 8.22
C SER A 147 5.62 7.12 6.87
N PRO A 148 6.79 6.49 6.81
CA PRO A 148 7.09 5.56 5.73
C PRO A 148 6.01 4.49 5.69
N CYS A 149 5.74 3.91 4.53
CA CYS A 149 4.74 2.86 4.45
C CYS A 149 5.00 1.89 3.31
N PHE A 150 4.66 0.63 3.59
CA PHE A 150 4.73 -0.49 2.68
C PHE A 150 3.44 -1.28 2.81
N PHE A 151 2.75 -1.46 1.70
CA PHE A 151 1.49 -2.21 1.64
C PHE A 151 1.63 -3.31 0.60
N GLY A 152 1.27 -4.53 0.94
CA GLY A 152 1.43 -5.59 -0.04
C GLY A 152 0.89 -6.94 0.40
N SER A 153 1.18 -7.93 -0.44
CA SER A 153 1.00 -9.31 -0.08
C SER A 153 2.06 -9.74 0.94
N LYS A 154 1.83 -10.80 1.66
CA LYS A 154 2.69 -11.23 2.77
C LYS A 154 4.14 -11.51 2.34
N TYR A 155 4.32 -12.12 1.16
CA TYR A 155 5.65 -12.39 0.61
C TYR A 155 6.47 -11.12 0.44
N GLU A 156 5.90 -10.07 -0.18
CA GLU A 156 6.59 -8.82 -0.42
C GLU A 156 6.88 -8.08 0.88
N ILE A 157 5.93 -8.04 1.81
CA ILE A 157 6.11 -7.38 3.11
C ILE A 157 7.20 -8.09 3.93
N LYS A 158 7.22 -9.41 3.94
CA LYS A 158 8.30 -10.18 4.59
C LYS A 158 9.68 -9.81 4.03
N ARG A 159 9.81 -9.66 2.72
CA ARG A 159 11.07 -9.23 2.09
C ARG A 159 11.48 -7.81 2.49
N VAL A 160 10.52 -6.89 2.59
CA VAL A 160 10.78 -5.55 3.14
C VAL A 160 11.34 -5.67 4.56
N GLN A 161 10.68 -6.42 5.44
CA GLN A 161 11.11 -6.62 6.83
C GLN A 161 12.53 -7.19 6.91
N GLU A 162 12.85 -8.20 6.11
CA GLU A 162 14.18 -8.82 6.08
C GLU A 162 15.29 -7.85 5.67
N VAL A 163 15.02 -6.98 4.70
CA VAL A 163 15.98 -5.98 4.23
C VAL A 163 16.14 -4.88 5.27
N TYR A 164 15.04 -4.34 5.80
CA TYR A 164 15.05 -3.23 6.75
C TYR A 164 15.56 -3.62 8.15
N ALA A 165 15.40 -4.88 8.55
CA ALA A 165 15.94 -5.39 9.82
C ALA A 165 17.48 -5.45 9.86
N ARG A 166 18.13 -5.52 8.70
CA ARG A 166 19.60 -5.56 8.57
C ARG A 166 20.24 -4.17 8.68
N GLN A 167 19.44 -3.12 8.60
CA GLN A 167 19.90 -1.72 8.65
C GLN A 167 19.82 -1.21 10.11
N ARG A 168 20.82 -1.57 10.91
CA ARG A 168 21.00 -1.13 12.31
C ARG A 168 22.21 -0.21 12.44
#